data_2db973f422c71379c9a3d60da99f4bd3
#
_entry.id   2db973f422c71379c9a3d60da99f4bd3
#
_cell.length_a   1.000
_cell.length_b   1.000
_cell.length_c   1.000
_cell.angle_alpha   90.00
_cell.angle_beta   90.00
_cell.angle_gamma   90.00
#
_symmetry.space_group_name_H-M   'P 1'
#
loop_
_entity.id
_entity.type
_entity.pdbx_description
1 polymer ?
#
loop_
_entity_poly.entity_id
_entity_poly.type
_entity_poly.pdbx_seq_one_letter_code
_entity_poly.pdbx_strand_id
1 'polypeptide(L)'
;MVSHVSNVLERVVLQEGSKAYGRQLGPFKTPAKESDPRHMPPNFYYDQEDFLIEFQKGKPWTWAVLRPEAVCGFAMGNPMNLILCFGTYAAISKELGMPLKYPGEVGGFHAINQVTDSGLLARMTVWAATSPKAGNEIFNITNGDNFRYVNVWSDWARHFGMAVGQPQRIVSAKVMPDKGPVWDRIVKKHGLLPTPYDQTAGWPYFDFNMDTWWDVMMCDAKRIDRGFTEMVDTEAMFLRLFGEFRRRKVLP
;
A
#
# COMPACT_ATOMS: atom_id res chain seq x y z
N MET A 1 18.79 -9.45 -18.83
CA MET A 1 19.45 -10.59 -18.17
C MET A 1 18.62 -11.88 -18.24
N VAL A 2 17.36 -11.92 -17.79
CA VAL A 2 16.52 -13.15 -17.84
C VAL A 2 16.36 -13.72 -19.25
N SER A 3 16.20 -12.87 -20.27
CA SER A 3 16.04 -13.32 -21.66
C SER A 3 17.28 -13.97 -22.28
N HIS A 4 18.45 -13.86 -21.64
CA HIS A 4 19.67 -14.54 -22.10
C HIS A 4 19.87 -15.92 -21.48
N VAL A 5 19.12 -16.24 -20.42
CA VAL A 5 19.20 -17.52 -19.70
C VAL A 5 17.96 -18.39 -19.86
N SER A 6 16.89 -17.89 -20.49
CA SER A 6 15.65 -18.64 -20.69
C SER A 6 15.20 -18.57 -22.13
N ASN A 7 15.14 -19.73 -22.78
CA ASN A 7 14.55 -19.90 -24.12
C ASN A 7 13.02 -20.03 -24.07
N VAL A 8 12.43 -19.96 -22.87
CA VAL A 8 10.99 -20.15 -22.60
C VAL A 8 10.34 -18.94 -21.94
N LEU A 9 10.97 -17.76 -22.03
CA LEU A 9 10.36 -16.54 -21.51
C LEU A 9 9.13 -16.18 -22.36
N GLU A 10 7.96 -16.16 -21.74
CA GLU A 10 6.68 -15.83 -22.39
C GLU A 10 6.22 -14.40 -22.04
N ARG A 11 6.42 -13.99 -20.78
CA ARG A 11 6.02 -12.65 -20.34
C ARG A 11 6.83 -12.14 -19.15
N VAL A 12 7.07 -10.83 -19.14
CA VAL A 12 7.59 -10.08 -17.99
C VAL A 12 6.46 -9.27 -17.37
N VAL A 13 6.26 -9.39 -16.05
CA VAL A 13 5.30 -8.56 -15.31
C VAL A 13 6.09 -7.57 -14.45
N LEU A 14 5.93 -6.27 -14.74
CA LEU A 14 6.55 -5.18 -13.98
C LEU A 14 5.55 -4.65 -12.94
N GLN A 15 6.02 -4.48 -11.70
CA GLN A 15 5.25 -3.84 -10.64
C GLN A 15 5.68 -2.38 -10.50
N GLU A 16 4.72 -1.47 -10.63
CA GLU A 16 4.88 -0.03 -10.42
C GLU A 16 3.98 0.45 -9.27
N GLY A 17 3.28 1.57 -9.45
CA GLY A 17 2.30 2.09 -8.51
C GLY A 17 1.76 3.45 -8.93
N SER A 18 0.91 4.03 -8.09
CA SER A 18 0.25 5.33 -8.32
C SER A 18 1.20 6.51 -8.50
N LYS A 19 2.48 6.37 -8.12
CA LYS A 19 3.52 7.37 -8.45
C LYS A 19 3.71 7.57 -9.95
N ALA A 20 3.27 6.62 -10.78
CA ALA A 20 3.20 6.81 -12.24
C ALA A 20 2.28 7.98 -12.65
N TYR A 21 1.33 8.35 -11.79
CA TYR A 21 0.39 9.47 -11.99
C TYR A 21 0.79 10.74 -11.26
N GLY A 22 1.97 10.79 -10.64
CA GLY A 22 2.45 11.96 -9.91
C GLY A 22 1.95 12.11 -8.49
N ARG A 23 1.37 11.06 -7.88
CA ARG A 23 0.86 11.08 -6.50
C ARG A 23 1.85 11.69 -5.49
N GLN A 24 3.14 11.44 -5.66
CA GLN A 24 4.20 11.94 -4.78
C GLN A 24 4.46 13.45 -4.93
N LEU A 25 3.92 14.10 -5.93
CA LEU A 25 4.11 15.51 -6.24
C LEU A 25 2.93 16.38 -5.77
N GLY A 26 1.79 15.77 -5.45
CA GLY A 26 0.59 16.48 -5.01
C GLY A 26 -0.70 15.93 -5.62
N PRO A 27 -1.78 16.72 -5.62
CA PRO A 27 -3.03 16.35 -6.25
C PRO A 27 -2.84 16.01 -7.73
N PHE A 28 -3.50 14.95 -8.18
CA PHE A 28 -3.46 14.47 -9.56
C PHE A 28 -4.88 14.16 -10.04
N LYS A 29 -5.06 13.95 -11.34
CA LYS A 29 -6.36 13.61 -11.90
C LYS A 29 -6.91 12.33 -11.26
N THR A 30 -8.10 12.39 -10.70
CA THR A 30 -8.83 11.25 -10.12
C THR A 30 -10.20 11.04 -10.78
N PRO A 31 -10.57 9.79 -11.12
CA PRO A 31 -9.73 8.60 -11.08
C PRO A 31 -8.66 8.61 -12.18
N ALA A 32 -7.42 8.24 -11.82
CA ALA A 32 -6.33 8.09 -12.78
C ALA A 32 -6.56 6.86 -13.67
N LYS A 33 -6.28 6.99 -14.96
CA LYS A 33 -6.42 5.92 -15.96
C LYS A 33 -5.06 5.59 -16.56
N GLU A 34 -4.90 4.37 -17.03
CA GLU A 34 -3.66 3.90 -17.66
C GLU A 34 -3.29 4.70 -18.93
N SER A 35 -4.30 5.32 -19.57
CA SER A 35 -4.13 6.21 -20.73
C SER A 35 -3.77 7.65 -20.39
N ASP A 36 -3.75 8.02 -19.10
CA ASP A 36 -3.37 9.38 -18.70
C ASP A 36 -1.89 9.64 -19.01
N PRO A 37 -1.53 10.87 -19.39
CA PRO A 37 -0.16 11.20 -19.74
C PRO A 37 0.77 11.04 -18.54
N ARG A 38 2.03 10.73 -18.81
CA ARG A 38 3.08 10.71 -17.81
C ARG A 38 3.23 12.06 -17.14
N HIS A 39 3.54 12.04 -15.85
CA HIS A 39 3.80 13.24 -15.06
C HIS A 39 5.25 13.72 -15.26
N MET A 40 5.59 14.83 -14.59
CA MET A 40 6.93 15.40 -14.67
C MET A 40 8.02 14.41 -14.19
N PRO A 41 9.05 14.16 -15.02
CA PRO A 41 10.22 13.38 -14.61
C PRO A 41 11.12 14.17 -13.65
N PRO A 42 12.08 13.49 -12.95
CA PRO A 42 12.38 12.09 -13.09
C PRO A 42 11.41 11.17 -12.34
N ASN A 43 11.10 10.02 -12.94
CA ASN A 43 10.33 8.98 -12.29
C ASN A 43 10.88 7.61 -12.75
N PHE A 44 11.47 6.86 -11.83
CA PHE A 44 12.11 5.59 -12.14
C PHE A 44 11.15 4.53 -12.72
N TYR A 45 9.83 4.65 -12.51
CA TYR A 45 8.84 3.79 -13.17
C TYR A 45 8.87 4.00 -14.68
N TYR A 46 9.00 5.26 -15.14
CA TYR A 46 9.09 5.54 -16.57
C TYR A 46 10.34 4.96 -17.21
N ASP A 47 11.48 5.03 -16.50
CA ASP A 47 12.73 4.46 -16.97
C ASP A 47 12.63 2.93 -17.08
N GLN A 48 11.98 2.27 -16.10
CA GLN A 48 11.74 0.82 -16.12
C GLN A 48 10.78 0.40 -17.24
N GLU A 49 9.69 1.14 -17.43
CA GLU A 49 8.69 0.90 -18.46
C GLU A 49 9.30 1.09 -19.86
N ASP A 50 10.03 2.20 -20.09
CA ASP A 50 10.69 2.48 -21.37
C ASP A 50 11.75 1.42 -21.69
N PHE A 51 12.57 1.04 -20.70
CA PHE A 51 13.52 -0.04 -20.86
C PHE A 51 12.84 -1.37 -21.23
N LEU A 52 11.75 -1.72 -20.53
CA LEU A 52 11.04 -2.97 -20.77
C LEU A 52 10.43 -3.01 -22.18
N ILE A 53 9.79 -1.94 -22.60
CA ILE A 53 9.13 -1.80 -23.91
C ILE A 53 10.21 -1.85 -25.03
N GLU A 54 11.29 -1.10 -24.87
CA GLU A 54 12.37 -1.09 -25.89
C GLU A 54 13.06 -2.44 -25.96
N PHE A 55 13.36 -3.06 -24.81
CA PHE A 55 14.05 -4.34 -24.75
C PHE A 55 13.21 -5.50 -25.32
N GLN A 56 11.87 -5.38 -25.32
CA GLN A 56 10.94 -6.37 -25.86
C GLN A 56 10.90 -6.36 -27.38
N LYS A 57 11.19 -5.23 -28.05
CA LYS A 57 11.06 -5.11 -29.52
C LYS A 57 11.77 -6.24 -30.26
N GLY A 58 11.04 -6.86 -31.20
CA GLY A 58 11.52 -7.98 -32.00
C GLY A 58 11.69 -9.31 -31.27
N LYS A 59 11.21 -9.44 -30.04
CA LYS A 59 11.25 -10.68 -29.24
C LYS A 59 9.87 -11.33 -29.14
N PRO A 60 9.79 -12.66 -29.00
CA PRO A 60 8.51 -13.38 -28.98
C PRO A 60 7.71 -13.23 -27.69
N TRP A 61 8.35 -12.81 -26.58
CA TRP A 61 7.69 -12.63 -25.29
C TRP A 61 6.97 -11.27 -25.21
N THR A 62 6.02 -11.16 -24.32
CA THR A 62 5.24 -9.94 -24.07
C THR A 62 5.54 -9.36 -22.69
N TRP A 63 4.97 -8.21 -22.36
CA TRP A 63 5.08 -7.61 -21.03
C TRP A 63 3.68 -7.24 -20.49
N ALA A 64 3.58 -7.06 -19.19
CA ALA A 64 2.46 -6.41 -18.52
C ALA A 64 2.99 -5.52 -17.41
N VAL A 65 2.36 -4.37 -17.19
CA VAL A 65 2.68 -3.46 -16.08
C VAL A 65 1.49 -3.39 -15.14
N LEU A 66 1.72 -3.57 -13.85
CA LEU A 66 0.69 -3.45 -12.81
C LEU A 66 0.99 -2.22 -11.95
N ARG A 67 -0.01 -1.36 -11.78
CA ARG A 67 0.06 -0.15 -10.97
C ARG A 67 -0.85 -0.27 -9.74
N PRO A 68 -0.39 -0.89 -8.66
CA PRO A 68 -1.14 -0.93 -7.40
C PRO A 68 -1.12 0.43 -6.69
N GLU A 69 -2.14 0.67 -5.85
CA GLU A 69 -2.05 1.65 -4.76
C GLU A 69 -1.50 0.97 -3.50
N ALA A 70 -1.15 1.73 -2.46
CA ALA A 70 -0.52 1.25 -1.23
C ALA A 70 -0.81 -0.23 -0.90
N VAL A 71 0.16 -1.11 -1.15
CA VAL A 71 -0.04 -2.55 -1.01
C VAL A 71 -0.10 -2.93 0.46
N CYS A 72 -1.22 -3.55 0.85
CA CYS A 72 -1.50 -3.99 2.22
C CYS A 72 -1.41 -5.51 2.33
N GLY A 73 -0.58 -5.99 3.23
CA GLY A 73 -0.39 -7.42 3.47
C GLY A 73 0.45 -7.70 4.70
N PHE A 74 0.54 -8.98 5.04
CA PHE A 74 1.45 -9.40 6.10
C PHE A 74 2.88 -9.47 5.56
N ALA A 75 3.77 -8.66 6.11
CA ALA A 75 5.21 -8.73 5.86
C ALA A 75 5.98 -8.20 7.08
N MET A 76 7.11 -8.83 7.38
CA MET A 76 8.05 -8.41 8.41
C MET A 76 9.28 -7.79 7.75
N GLY A 77 9.88 -6.77 8.39
CA GLY A 77 11.09 -6.11 7.90
C GLY A 77 10.89 -5.28 6.61
N ASN A 78 9.64 -5.03 6.21
CA ASN A 78 9.32 -4.13 5.11
C ASN A 78 8.97 -2.74 5.66
N PRO A 79 9.80 -1.71 5.46
CA PRO A 79 9.55 -0.36 5.99
C PRO A 79 8.32 0.32 5.35
N MET A 80 7.83 -0.17 4.21
CA MET A 80 6.64 0.34 3.53
C MET A 80 5.39 -0.50 3.82
N ASN A 81 5.26 -1.06 5.01
CA ASN A 81 4.07 -1.80 5.42
C ASN A 81 3.11 -0.87 6.19
N LEU A 82 2.07 -0.38 5.50
CA LEU A 82 1.11 0.56 6.07
C LEU A 82 0.34 -0.04 7.26
N ILE A 83 -0.02 -1.32 7.20
CA ILE A 83 -0.76 -2.01 8.27
C ILE A 83 0.08 -2.09 9.54
N LEU A 84 1.36 -2.45 9.40
CA LEU A 84 2.27 -2.54 10.53
C LEU A 84 2.57 -1.15 11.12
N CYS A 85 2.70 -0.12 10.28
CA CYS A 85 2.83 1.27 10.75
C CYS A 85 1.63 1.69 11.60
N PHE A 86 0.40 1.46 11.13
CA PHE A 86 -0.82 1.76 11.91
C PHE A 86 -0.89 0.97 13.21
N GLY A 87 -0.63 -0.33 13.17
CA GLY A 87 -0.68 -1.19 14.34
C GLY A 87 0.35 -0.79 15.40
N THR A 88 1.58 -0.46 14.99
CA THR A 88 2.64 0.00 15.89
C THR A 88 2.30 1.37 16.48
N TYR A 89 1.79 2.31 15.66
CA TYR A 89 1.30 3.61 16.12
C TYR A 89 0.18 3.48 17.16
N ALA A 90 -0.81 2.63 16.89
CA ALA A 90 -1.92 2.37 17.80
C ALA A 90 -1.44 1.73 19.11
N ALA A 91 -0.56 0.73 19.04
CA ALA A 91 -0.02 0.05 20.23
C ALA A 91 0.76 1.01 21.13
N ILE A 92 1.62 1.85 20.55
CA ILE A 92 2.38 2.85 21.30
C ILE A 92 1.46 3.92 21.89
N SER A 93 0.51 4.44 21.13
CA SER A 93 -0.48 5.41 21.61
C SER A 93 -1.27 4.85 22.80
N LYS A 94 -1.70 3.60 22.72
CA LYS A 94 -2.43 2.91 23.79
C LYS A 94 -1.58 2.75 25.06
N GLU A 95 -0.32 2.30 24.91
CA GLU A 95 0.60 2.12 26.05
C GLU A 95 0.90 3.44 26.75
N LEU A 96 0.85 4.55 26.02
CA LEU A 96 1.02 5.91 26.56
C LEU A 96 -0.30 6.53 27.08
N GLY A 97 -1.41 5.78 27.11
CA GLY A 97 -2.71 6.26 27.60
C GLY A 97 -3.39 7.26 26.66
N MET A 98 -2.98 7.33 25.39
CA MET A 98 -3.52 8.26 24.42
C MET A 98 -4.70 7.63 23.66
N PRO A 99 -5.74 8.41 23.28
CA PRO A 99 -6.74 7.95 22.33
C PRO A 99 -6.13 7.76 20.94
N LEU A 100 -6.77 6.97 20.08
CA LEU A 100 -6.34 6.78 18.70
C LEU A 100 -6.71 8.03 17.89
N LYS A 101 -5.72 8.88 17.62
CA LYS A 101 -5.85 10.09 16.80
C LYS A 101 -5.36 9.80 15.38
N TYR A 102 -6.07 10.33 14.37
CA TYR A 102 -5.53 10.34 13.01
C TYR A 102 -4.30 11.27 12.96
N PRO A 103 -3.12 10.77 12.55
CA PRO A 103 -1.87 11.52 12.73
C PRO A 103 -1.54 12.47 11.58
N GLY A 104 -2.33 12.49 10.50
CA GLY A 104 -2.08 13.30 9.31
C GLY A 104 -2.87 14.60 9.26
N GLU A 105 -2.83 15.22 8.10
CA GLU A 105 -3.66 16.40 7.80
C GLU A 105 -5.16 16.08 7.88
N VAL A 106 -5.94 17.01 8.43
CA VAL A 106 -7.40 16.82 8.56
C VAL A 106 -8.07 16.57 7.20
N GLY A 107 -7.59 17.22 6.14
CA GLY A 107 -8.06 16.94 4.78
C GLY A 107 -7.90 15.46 4.39
N GLY A 108 -6.79 14.83 4.75
CA GLY A 108 -6.51 13.42 4.50
C GLY A 108 -7.45 12.47 5.26
N PHE A 109 -7.93 12.88 6.43
CA PHE A 109 -8.94 12.12 7.18
C PHE A 109 -10.26 11.98 6.42
N HIS A 110 -10.58 12.97 5.58
CA HIS A 110 -11.80 13.04 4.78
C HIS A 110 -11.60 12.74 3.29
N ALA A 111 -10.37 12.65 2.82
CA ALA A 111 -10.08 12.36 1.41
C ALA A 111 -10.45 10.91 1.05
N ILE A 112 -10.81 10.68 -0.22
CA ILE A 112 -10.99 9.34 -0.77
C ILE A 112 -9.63 8.68 -0.91
N ASN A 113 -9.53 7.45 -0.46
CA ASN A 113 -8.33 6.62 -0.57
C ASN A 113 -8.68 5.26 -1.15
N GLN A 114 -7.68 4.65 -1.77
CA GLN A 114 -7.67 3.26 -2.20
C GLN A 114 -6.42 2.57 -1.67
N VAL A 115 -6.47 1.25 -1.60
CA VAL A 115 -5.35 0.37 -1.29
C VAL A 115 -5.46 -0.90 -2.11
N THR A 116 -4.42 -1.71 -2.09
CA THR A 116 -4.38 -3.01 -2.78
C THR A 116 -4.04 -4.12 -1.79
N ASP A 117 -4.93 -5.09 -1.63
CA ASP A 117 -4.62 -6.33 -0.89
C ASP A 117 -3.50 -7.10 -1.60
N SER A 118 -2.50 -7.54 -0.84
CA SER A 118 -1.35 -8.26 -1.41
C SER A 118 -1.73 -9.59 -2.04
N GLY A 119 -2.75 -10.27 -1.53
CA GLY A 119 -3.28 -11.50 -2.12
C GLY A 119 -4.01 -11.24 -3.43
N LEU A 120 -4.79 -10.14 -3.51
CA LEU A 120 -5.41 -9.70 -4.75
C LEU A 120 -4.35 -9.35 -5.80
N LEU A 121 -3.31 -8.60 -5.41
CA LEU A 121 -2.20 -8.25 -6.30
C LEU A 121 -1.46 -9.50 -6.80
N ALA A 122 -1.24 -10.49 -5.94
CA ALA A 122 -0.61 -11.76 -6.32
C ALA A 122 -1.45 -12.50 -7.38
N ARG A 123 -2.78 -12.60 -7.20
CA ARG A 123 -3.67 -13.22 -8.19
C ARG A 123 -3.70 -12.44 -9.50
N MET A 124 -3.74 -11.10 -9.43
CA MET A 124 -3.64 -10.25 -10.62
C MET A 124 -2.30 -10.44 -11.34
N THR A 125 -1.21 -10.63 -10.61
CA THR A 125 0.12 -10.89 -11.20
C THR A 125 0.13 -12.21 -11.96
N VAL A 126 -0.45 -13.27 -11.39
CA VAL A 126 -0.59 -14.56 -12.08
C VAL A 126 -1.47 -14.41 -13.32
N TRP A 127 -2.62 -13.74 -13.19
CA TRP A 127 -3.51 -13.49 -14.33
C TRP A 127 -2.81 -12.66 -15.43
N ALA A 128 -2.09 -11.62 -15.05
CA ALA A 128 -1.34 -10.78 -16.00
C ALA A 128 -0.21 -11.56 -16.68
N ALA A 129 0.42 -12.52 -15.98
CA ALA A 129 1.46 -13.37 -16.54
C ALA A 129 0.92 -14.39 -17.56
N THR A 130 -0.31 -14.88 -17.38
CA THR A 130 -0.84 -16.05 -18.11
C THR A 130 -1.98 -15.72 -19.10
N SER A 131 -2.73 -14.64 -18.87
CA SER A 131 -3.86 -14.28 -19.70
C SER A 131 -3.42 -13.73 -21.07
N PRO A 132 -3.99 -14.21 -22.19
CA PRO A 132 -3.72 -13.63 -23.50
C PRO A 132 -4.20 -12.17 -23.63
N LYS A 133 -5.13 -11.74 -22.76
CA LYS A 133 -5.66 -10.37 -22.75
C LYS A 133 -4.76 -9.34 -22.04
N ALA A 134 -3.66 -9.78 -21.44
CA ALA A 134 -2.77 -8.92 -20.65
C ALA A 134 -1.43 -8.61 -21.33
N GLY A 135 -1.18 -9.17 -22.53
CA GLY A 135 0.08 -8.94 -23.25
C GLY A 135 0.24 -7.51 -23.74
N ASN A 136 1.37 -6.87 -23.44
CA ASN A 136 1.74 -5.51 -23.80
C ASN A 136 0.72 -4.46 -23.30
N GLU A 137 0.25 -4.63 -22.06
CA GLU A 137 -0.77 -3.79 -21.45
C GLU A 137 -0.35 -3.32 -20.07
N ILE A 138 -0.85 -2.15 -19.68
CA ILE A 138 -0.73 -1.55 -18.35
C ILE A 138 -2.08 -1.67 -17.65
N PHE A 139 -2.10 -2.03 -16.37
CA PHE A 139 -3.31 -2.13 -15.56
C PHE A 139 -3.15 -1.45 -14.21
N ASN A 140 -4.12 -0.63 -13.86
CA ASN A 140 -4.35 -0.27 -12.47
C ASN A 140 -4.88 -1.49 -11.70
N ILE A 141 -4.52 -1.60 -10.44
CA ILE A 141 -5.05 -2.61 -9.53
C ILE A 141 -5.22 -2.03 -8.14
N THR A 142 -6.47 -1.93 -7.69
CA THR A 142 -6.84 -1.62 -6.31
C THR A 142 -7.82 -2.68 -5.81
N ASN A 143 -8.23 -2.58 -4.56
CA ASN A 143 -9.25 -3.49 -4.02
C ASN A 143 -10.58 -3.44 -4.79
N GLY A 144 -10.82 -2.38 -5.56
CA GLY A 144 -12.03 -2.17 -6.35
C GLY A 144 -13.10 -1.33 -5.64
N ASP A 145 -12.89 -1.01 -4.37
CA ASP A 145 -13.69 -0.08 -3.58
C ASP A 145 -12.89 1.19 -3.21
N ASN A 146 -13.54 2.08 -2.49
CA ASN A 146 -12.94 3.31 -1.99
C ASN A 146 -13.30 3.47 -0.51
N PHE A 147 -12.40 4.06 0.27
CA PHE A 147 -12.66 4.35 1.68
C PHE A 147 -12.20 5.76 2.06
N ARG A 148 -12.65 6.23 3.23
CA ARG A 148 -12.15 7.43 3.91
C ARG A 148 -11.72 7.03 5.31
N TYR A 149 -10.61 7.57 5.79
CA TYR A 149 -10.16 7.25 7.16
C TYR A 149 -11.24 7.57 8.21
N VAL A 150 -12.01 8.65 8.03
CA VAL A 150 -13.11 9.02 8.94
C VAL A 150 -14.14 7.90 9.11
N ASN A 151 -14.39 7.08 8.10
CA ASN A 151 -15.37 6.01 8.15
C ASN A 151 -14.86 4.77 8.90
N VAL A 152 -13.58 4.44 8.73
CA VAL A 152 -12.96 3.22 9.30
C VAL A 152 -12.32 3.44 10.68
N TRP A 153 -12.07 4.69 11.06
CA TRP A 153 -11.25 5.02 12.23
C TRP A 153 -11.85 4.54 13.56
N SER A 154 -13.15 4.62 13.68
CA SER A 154 -13.86 4.13 14.88
C SER A 154 -13.77 2.60 15.03
N ASP A 155 -13.81 1.87 13.93
CA ASP A 155 -13.70 0.40 13.94
C ASP A 155 -12.26 -0.03 14.25
N TRP A 156 -11.26 0.70 13.73
CA TRP A 156 -9.87 0.48 14.11
C TRP A 156 -9.63 0.77 15.59
N ALA A 157 -10.14 1.91 16.11
CA ALA A 157 -10.03 2.22 17.53
C ALA A 157 -10.66 1.12 18.39
N ARG A 158 -11.84 0.63 18.01
CA ARG A 158 -12.49 -0.50 18.67
C ARG A 158 -11.67 -1.78 18.60
N HIS A 159 -11.09 -2.09 17.44
CA HIS A 159 -10.21 -3.25 17.25
C HIS A 159 -9.01 -3.22 18.21
N PHE A 160 -8.40 -2.06 18.40
CA PHE A 160 -7.29 -1.86 19.33
C PHE A 160 -7.72 -1.64 20.79
N GLY A 161 -9.04 -1.57 21.08
CA GLY A 161 -9.58 -1.29 22.41
C GLY A 161 -9.19 0.10 22.89
N MET A 162 -9.34 1.11 22.04
CA MET A 162 -8.99 2.52 22.30
C MET A 162 -10.18 3.43 22.09
N ALA A 163 -10.18 4.59 22.78
CA ALA A 163 -11.11 5.68 22.44
C ALA A 163 -10.63 6.37 21.15
N VAL A 164 -11.57 6.90 20.38
CA VAL A 164 -11.28 7.76 19.22
C VAL A 164 -10.89 9.15 19.72
N GLY A 165 -9.78 9.69 19.21
CA GLY A 165 -9.37 11.09 19.43
C GLY A 165 -9.62 11.95 18.19
N GLN A 166 -9.68 13.27 18.39
CA GLN A 166 -9.73 14.21 17.26
C GLN A 166 -8.45 14.10 16.42
N PRO A 167 -8.51 14.21 15.09
CA PRO A 167 -7.34 14.26 14.23
C PRO A 167 -6.33 15.30 14.72
N GLN A 168 -5.07 14.91 14.74
CA GLN A 168 -3.99 15.80 15.17
C GLN A 168 -2.74 15.47 14.36
N ARG A 169 -2.40 16.34 13.41
CA ARG A 169 -1.20 16.15 12.61
C ARG A 169 0.05 16.07 13.48
N ILE A 170 0.83 15.04 13.27
CA ILE A 170 2.18 14.86 13.80
C ILE A 170 3.12 14.49 12.65
N VAL A 171 4.38 14.78 12.77
CA VAL A 171 5.42 14.26 11.88
C VAL A 171 6.00 13.02 12.53
N SER A 172 5.45 11.85 12.17
CA SER A 172 5.79 10.57 12.83
C SER A 172 7.28 10.27 12.75
N ALA A 173 7.92 10.61 11.62
CA ALA A 173 9.37 10.47 11.45
C ALA A 173 10.20 11.29 12.46
N LYS A 174 9.61 12.30 13.12
CA LYS A 174 10.27 13.11 14.16
C LYS A 174 9.90 12.67 15.56
N VAL A 175 8.65 12.25 15.80
CA VAL A 175 8.15 12.00 17.17
C VAL A 175 8.17 10.53 17.57
N MET A 176 8.30 9.62 16.62
CA MET A 176 8.28 8.18 16.91
C MET A 176 9.65 7.53 17.12
N PRO A 177 10.79 8.04 16.60
CA PRO A 177 12.08 7.33 16.71
C PRO A 177 12.53 7.02 18.14
N ASP A 178 12.16 7.82 19.13
CA ASP A 178 12.51 7.64 20.55
C ASP A 178 11.59 6.67 21.30
N LYS A 179 10.60 6.06 20.64
CA LYS A 179 9.60 5.18 21.27
C LYS A 179 10.04 3.71 21.40
N GLY A 180 11.29 3.39 21.04
CA GLY A 180 11.85 2.05 21.23
C GLY A 180 11.63 1.48 22.64
N PRO A 181 11.95 2.20 23.74
CA PRO A 181 11.70 1.71 25.11
C PRO A 181 10.21 1.47 25.43
N VAL A 182 9.29 2.21 24.76
CA VAL A 182 7.84 1.95 24.88
C VAL A 182 7.49 0.66 24.18
N TRP A 183 8.02 0.45 22.99
CA TRP A 183 7.83 -0.76 22.22
C TRP A 183 8.36 -2.01 22.95
N ASP A 184 9.54 -1.94 23.54
CA ASP A 184 10.11 -3.05 24.32
C ASP A 184 9.20 -3.45 25.50
N ARG A 185 8.57 -2.48 26.17
CA ARG A 185 7.58 -2.78 27.21
C ARG A 185 6.34 -3.48 26.63
N ILE A 186 5.86 -3.05 25.47
CA ILE A 186 4.73 -3.69 24.77
C ILE A 186 5.07 -5.13 24.42
N VAL A 187 6.24 -5.36 23.81
CA VAL A 187 6.74 -6.71 23.46
C VAL A 187 6.75 -7.62 24.69
N LYS A 188 7.34 -7.15 25.80
CA LYS A 188 7.40 -7.92 27.04
C LYS A 188 6.01 -8.16 27.65
N LYS A 189 5.18 -7.13 27.71
CA LYS A 189 3.83 -7.17 28.32
C LYS A 189 2.91 -8.15 27.59
N HIS A 190 2.99 -8.21 26.27
CA HIS A 190 2.09 -9.01 25.43
C HIS A 190 2.73 -10.30 24.89
N GLY A 191 3.99 -10.60 25.24
CA GLY A 191 4.71 -11.80 24.77
C GLY A 191 4.82 -11.84 23.25
N LEU A 192 5.11 -10.68 22.64
CA LEU A 192 5.25 -10.56 21.18
C LEU A 192 6.57 -11.14 20.70
N LEU A 193 6.67 -11.41 19.41
CA LEU A 193 7.95 -11.71 18.76
C LEU A 193 8.93 -10.56 19.00
N PRO A 194 10.20 -10.83 19.31
CA PRO A 194 11.20 -9.80 19.62
C PRO A 194 11.68 -9.10 18.33
N THR A 195 10.78 -8.33 17.71
CA THR A 195 11.09 -7.56 16.51
C THR A 195 11.73 -6.23 16.93
N PRO A 196 12.92 -5.88 16.41
CA PRO A 196 13.53 -4.58 16.63
C PRO A 196 12.58 -3.45 16.24
N TYR A 197 12.56 -2.39 17.04
CA TYR A 197 11.61 -1.29 16.84
C TYR A 197 11.71 -0.63 15.48
N ASP A 198 12.91 -0.44 14.97
CA ASP A 198 13.18 0.14 13.64
C ASP A 198 12.71 -0.73 12.47
N GLN A 199 12.37 -1.99 12.74
CA GLN A 199 11.79 -2.92 11.76
C GLN A 199 10.25 -3.00 11.83
N THR A 200 9.62 -2.31 12.79
CA THR A 200 8.16 -2.36 12.97
C THR A 200 7.41 -1.32 12.13
N ALA A 201 8.03 -0.18 11.80
CA ALA A 201 7.37 0.88 11.05
C ALA A 201 8.37 1.76 10.30
N GLY A 202 8.08 2.04 9.03
CA GLY A 202 8.75 3.08 8.24
C GLY A 202 8.03 4.42 8.41
N TRP A 203 8.40 5.19 9.43
CA TRP A 203 7.72 6.44 9.76
C TRP A 203 7.67 7.47 8.62
N PRO A 204 8.73 7.65 7.79
CA PRO A 204 8.63 8.51 6.61
C PRO A 204 7.60 8.04 5.59
N TYR A 205 7.45 6.73 5.41
CA TYR A 205 6.41 6.15 4.56
C TYR A 205 5.01 6.33 5.16
N PHE A 206 4.89 6.21 6.48
CA PHE A 206 3.65 6.47 7.19
C PHE A 206 3.21 7.93 7.01
N ASP A 207 4.12 8.88 7.26
CA ASP A 207 3.86 10.31 7.05
C ASP A 207 3.46 10.62 5.60
N PHE A 208 4.15 10.03 4.61
CA PHE A 208 3.79 10.19 3.19
C PHE A 208 2.32 9.81 2.91
N ASN A 209 1.80 8.76 3.55
CA ASN A 209 0.41 8.36 3.38
C ASN A 209 -0.55 9.22 4.19
N MET A 210 -0.18 9.61 5.41
CA MET A 210 -1.05 10.37 6.31
C MET A 210 -1.14 11.85 5.94
N ASP A 211 -0.09 12.44 5.38
CA ASP A 211 -0.07 13.83 4.94
C ASP A 211 -0.72 14.04 3.55
N THR A 212 -1.18 12.98 2.90
CA THR A 212 -1.95 13.07 1.65
C THR A 212 -3.36 13.60 1.95
N TRP A 213 -3.61 14.89 1.67
CA TRP A 213 -4.87 15.58 1.97
C TRP A 213 -5.84 15.65 0.77
N TRP A 214 -5.48 15.06 -0.36
CA TRP A 214 -6.28 14.99 -1.59
C TRP A 214 -6.76 13.58 -1.86
N ASP A 215 -7.75 13.45 -2.75
CA ASP A 215 -8.25 12.14 -3.17
C ASP A 215 -7.18 11.35 -3.92
N VAL A 216 -7.02 10.09 -3.54
CA VAL A 216 -6.15 9.11 -4.20
C VAL A 216 -7.03 8.02 -4.78
N MET A 217 -7.23 8.08 -6.10
CA MET A 217 -8.17 7.21 -6.79
C MET A 217 -7.66 6.84 -8.18
N MET A 218 -7.63 5.54 -8.47
CA MET A 218 -7.32 4.97 -9.76
C MET A 218 -8.54 4.22 -10.32
N CYS A 219 -8.65 4.16 -11.64
CA CYS A 219 -9.76 3.50 -12.31
C CYS A 219 -9.42 2.04 -12.60
N ASP A 220 -10.17 1.11 -12.02
CA ASP A 220 -10.02 -0.34 -12.22
C ASP A 220 -10.79 -0.89 -13.44
N ALA A 221 -11.52 -0.04 -14.16
CA ALA A 221 -12.42 -0.47 -15.23
C ALA A 221 -11.73 -1.33 -16.31
N LYS A 222 -10.49 -0.99 -16.66
CA LYS A 222 -9.74 -1.72 -17.71
C LYS A 222 -9.47 -3.18 -17.30
N ARG A 223 -9.02 -3.45 -16.07
CA ARG A 223 -8.77 -4.83 -15.61
C ARG A 223 -10.06 -5.66 -15.57
N ILE A 224 -11.17 -5.01 -15.16
CA ILE A 224 -12.50 -5.65 -15.10
C ILE A 224 -12.97 -6.01 -16.51
N ASP A 225 -12.91 -5.07 -17.46
CA ASP A 225 -13.28 -5.29 -18.86
C ASP A 225 -12.45 -6.40 -19.52
N ARG A 226 -11.17 -6.49 -19.17
CA ARG A 226 -10.27 -7.54 -19.66
C ARG A 226 -10.48 -8.90 -18.96
N GLY A 227 -11.30 -8.97 -17.91
CA GLY A 227 -11.74 -10.21 -17.27
C GLY A 227 -11.12 -10.52 -15.93
N PHE A 228 -10.32 -9.61 -15.34
CA PHE A 228 -9.93 -9.70 -13.94
C PHE A 228 -10.92 -8.90 -13.09
N THR A 229 -11.93 -9.59 -12.54
CA THR A 229 -13.10 -8.98 -11.87
C THR A 229 -13.05 -9.06 -10.35
N GLU A 230 -12.00 -9.67 -9.78
CA GLU A 230 -11.90 -9.84 -8.33
C GLU A 230 -11.80 -8.49 -7.62
N MET A 231 -12.46 -8.43 -6.47
CA MET A 231 -12.49 -7.28 -5.57
C MET A 231 -12.27 -7.72 -4.12
N VAL A 232 -11.83 -6.81 -3.28
CA VAL A 232 -11.65 -7.01 -1.84
C VAL A 232 -12.33 -5.86 -1.09
N ASP A 233 -13.13 -6.19 -0.08
CA ASP A 233 -13.65 -5.21 0.87
C ASP A 233 -12.49 -4.64 1.70
N THR A 234 -12.20 -3.36 1.52
CA THR A 234 -11.07 -2.68 2.15
C THR A 234 -11.21 -2.59 3.66
N GLU A 235 -12.42 -2.34 4.17
CA GLU A 235 -12.65 -2.23 5.62
C GLU A 235 -12.44 -3.58 6.31
N ALA A 236 -13.00 -4.64 5.75
CA ALA A 236 -12.79 -6.02 6.23
C ALA A 236 -11.32 -6.45 6.11
N MET A 237 -10.64 -6.08 5.03
CA MET A 237 -9.22 -6.36 4.81
C MET A 237 -8.34 -5.75 5.92
N PHE A 238 -8.56 -4.50 6.31
CA PHE A 238 -7.78 -3.88 7.38
C PHE A 238 -7.92 -4.65 8.70
N LEU A 239 -9.16 -4.95 9.10
CA LEU A 239 -9.41 -5.67 10.36
C LEU A 239 -8.83 -7.10 10.31
N ARG A 240 -8.93 -7.77 9.18
CA ARG A 240 -8.33 -9.09 8.94
C ARG A 240 -6.81 -9.05 9.10
N LEU A 241 -6.16 -8.05 8.50
CA LEU A 241 -4.71 -7.91 8.55
C LEU A 241 -4.22 -7.54 9.96
N PHE A 242 -4.88 -6.61 10.66
CA PHE A 242 -4.57 -6.34 12.07
C PHE A 242 -4.71 -7.61 12.92
N GLY A 243 -5.79 -8.38 12.72
CA GLY A 243 -5.98 -9.68 13.39
C GLY A 243 -4.90 -10.70 13.03
N GLU A 244 -4.38 -10.71 11.80
CA GLU A 244 -3.27 -11.57 11.39
C GLU A 244 -1.97 -11.21 12.11
N PHE A 245 -1.60 -9.94 12.16
CA PHE A 245 -0.41 -9.49 12.90
C PHE A 245 -0.52 -9.84 14.40
N ARG A 246 -1.72 -9.73 14.98
CA ARG A 246 -1.98 -10.15 16.37
C ARG A 246 -1.82 -11.66 16.55
N ARG A 247 -2.45 -12.49 15.71
CA ARG A 247 -2.30 -13.96 15.79
C ARG A 247 -0.86 -14.41 15.68
N ARG A 248 -0.07 -13.73 14.88
CA ARG A 248 1.36 -14.00 14.70
C ARG A 248 2.23 -13.34 15.77
N LYS A 249 1.64 -12.75 16.80
CA LYS A 249 2.35 -12.09 17.91
C LYS A 249 3.32 -10.98 17.45
N VAL A 250 2.98 -10.26 16.40
CA VAL A 250 3.73 -9.10 15.92
C VAL A 250 3.14 -7.81 16.49
N LEU A 251 1.82 -7.74 16.63
CA LEU A 251 1.07 -6.67 17.30
C LEU A 251 0.31 -7.23 18.50
N PRO A 252 0.03 -6.39 19.52
CA PRO A 252 -0.72 -6.79 20.71
C PRO A 252 -2.21 -7.00 20.47
#